data_0038be435580fd4009130233e203f0cb
#
_entry.id   0038be435580fd4009130233e203f0cb
#
_cell.length_a   1.000
_cell.length_b   1.000
_cell.length_c   1.000
_cell.angle_alpha   90.00
_cell.angle_beta   90.00
_cell.angle_gamma   90.00
#
_symmetry.space_group_name_H-M   'P 1'
#
loop_
_entity.id
_entity.type
_entity.pdbx_description
1 polymer ?
#
loop_
_entity_poly.entity_id
_entity_poly.type
_entity_poly.pdbx_seq_one_letter_code
_entity_poly.pdbx_strand_id
1 'polypeptide(L)'
;MLTQLHIENIAVIEKADIEFGKGLTVLTGETGAGKSIIVDSLGAVLGARTSRELVRTGAEYGVVSAVFETDAAAKWFEDNDFEPEDEIIIRRKISADGKNNCRVCGNPVTVSQLRQLGSLLLDIHGQNDGRQLMDEDSHLAYLDGFGKTSNELAAFSEAYREYTACKREMDKLSMDEAEKERLADSLRYRIEELENAQLKVGEEDELIARRDLLRNSEKLTEALDGAYSALYACDENAGSLVDEASALISKAALISDELRETADIIGNASSLIYDAAERIRDFRDGLEFSPDEYDRIETRTNQLRRLGRKYNADEEGMLKILDDSRRELAMLEYSDDMLKKLEKQLNEHKDNCTKKAAALTVCRKKAAEKLEARICSELRDLSMPSVRFNVSVEPMKSVLGFDKTGADEVRFLISANAGMELGRISKIASGGELSRIMLAMKTAFSDNDPIETMVFDEIDNGVSGVAAQRVGEKMSDLSRGKQVLCITHLPQIAALADSHDKIEKAEKDGKTFTVVKELDRQGRRMELARLYGGDVVTETTLAGAEEQLAAADKYKLTRND
;
A
#
# COMPACT_ATOMS: atom_id res chain seq x y z
N MET A 1 4.68 16.01 1.43
CA MET A 1 6.00 16.61 1.77
C MET A 1 6.44 16.18 3.17
N LEU A 2 7.76 16.23 3.49
CA LEU A 2 8.29 15.98 4.83
C LEU A 2 8.01 17.19 5.74
N THR A 3 7.37 16.98 6.88
CA THR A 3 7.05 18.06 7.83
C THR A 3 7.92 18.02 9.09
N GLN A 4 8.25 16.81 9.56
CA GLN A 4 9.04 16.64 10.79
C GLN A 4 10.01 15.47 10.67
N LEU A 5 11.18 15.62 11.31
CA LEU A 5 12.16 14.54 11.49
C LEU A 5 12.61 14.54 12.96
N HIS A 6 12.38 13.42 13.63
CA HIS A 6 12.86 13.17 14.97
C HIS A 6 13.97 12.13 14.94
N ILE A 7 15.09 12.44 15.57
CA ILE A 7 16.27 11.56 15.67
C ILE A 7 16.63 11.40 17.14
N GLU A 8 16.80 10.18 17.59
CA GLU A 8 17.21 9.84 18.96
C GLU A 8 18.30 8.76 18.93
N ASN A 9 19.42 9.00 19.62
CA ASN A 9 20.55 8.07 19.76
C ASN A 9 21.11 7.55 18.42
N ILE A 10 21.31 8.42 17.47
CA ILE A 10 21.91 8.11 16.16
C ILE A 10 23.28 8.78 16.07
N ALA A 11 24.33 7.99 15.93
CA ALA A 11 25.72 8.40 15.84
C ALA A 11 26.08 9.48 16.89
N VAL A 12 26.42 10.71 16.49
CA VAL A 12 26.73 11.82 17.42
C VAL A 12 25.47 12.56 17.88
N ILE A 13 24.31 12.31 17.33
CA ILE A 13 23.05 12.94 17.69
C ILE A 13 22.43 12.16 18.85
N GLU A 14 22.24 12.80 20.01
CA GLU A 14 21.49 12.21 21.12
C GLU A 14 20.00 12.42 20.90
N LYS A 15 19.59 13.67 20.62
CA LYS A 15 18.22 14.02 20.27
C LYS A 15 18.21 15.24 19.36
N ALA A 16 17.43 15.16 18.29
CA ALA A 16 17.14 16.31 17.42
C ALA A 16 15.70 16.21 16.95
N ASP A 17 15.00 17.33 16.99
CA ASP A 17 13.68 17.53 16.43
C ASP A 17 13.80 18.64 15.38
N ILE A 18 13.48 18.35 14.12
CA ILE A 18 13.64 19.26 12.99
C ILE A 18 12.28 19.38 12.29
N GLU A 19 11.84 20.61 12.12
CA GLU A 19 10.63 20.94 11.35
C GLU A 19 11.03 21.47 9.98
N PHE A 20 10.35 21.01 8.93
CA PHE A 20 10.62 21.40 7.55
C PHE A 20 9.42 22.10 6.94
N GLY A 21 9.67 23.25 6.32
CA GLY A 21 8.69 24.00 5.55
C GLY A 21 8.70 23.64 4.06
N LYS A 22 7.84 24.32 3.30
CA LYS A 22 7.87 24.32 1.83
C LYS A 22 9.07 25.09 1.32
N GLY A 23 9.46 24.82 0.08
CA GLY A 23 10.54 25.56 -0.58
C GLY A 23 11.91 24.91 -0.39
N LEU A 24 12.95 25.75 -0.45
CA LEU A 24 14.35 25.34 -0.30
C LEU A 24 14.80 25.50 1.15
N THR A 25 14.96 24.38 1.86
CA THR A 25 15.61 24.33 3.18
C THR A 25 17.09 23.99 3.01
N VAL A 26 17.97 24.83 3.53
CA VAL A 26 19.41 24.59 3.51
C VAL A 26 19.93 24.30 4.90
N LEU A 27 20.70 23.22 5.01
CA LEU A 27 21.38 22.79 6.23
C LEU A 27 22.88 23.14 6.12
N THR A 28 23.36 24.02 7.00
CA THR A 28 24.80 24.33 7.12
C THR A 28 25.36 23.89 8.47
N GLY A 29 26.66 23.93 8.64
CA GLY A 29 27.33 23.57 9.88
C GLY A 29 28.75 23.07 9.68
N GLU A 30 29.47 22.80 10.74
CA GLU A 30 30.83 22.31 10.71
C GLU A 30 30.92 20.88 10.16
N THR A 31 32.10 20.54 9.59
CA THR A 31 32.40 19.18 9.16
C THR A 31 32.38 18.23 10.39
N GLY A 32 31.60 17.15 10.31
CA GLY A 32 31.44 16.22 11.44
C GLY A 32 30.44 16.69 12.51
N ALA A 33 29.68 17.78 12.30
CA ALA A 33 28.63 18.21 13.23
C ALA A 33 27.33 17.39 13.13
N GLY A 34 27.21 16.47 12.19
CA GLY A 34 26.03 15.62 12.05
C GLY A 34 25.22 15.83 10.77
N LYS A 35 25.70 16.64 9.82
CA LYS A 35 25.01 16.90 8.54
C LYS A 35 24.66 15.61 7.79
N SER A 36 25.64 14.77 7.50
CA SER A 36 25.43 13.49 6.81
C SER A 36 24.58 12.52 7.63
N ILE A 37 24.61 12.65 8.97
CA ILE A 37 23.79 11.80 9.85
C ILE A 37 22.30 12.11 9.70
N ILE A 38 21.92 13.36 9.38
CA ILE A 38 20.54 13.70 9.08
C ILE A 38 20.08 13.00 7.79
N VAL A 39 20.93 12.98 6.75
CA VAL A 39 20.63 12.25 5.49
C VAL A 39 20.58 10.74 5.74
N ASP A 40 21.55 10.21 6.50
CA ASP A 40 21.55 8.80 6.88
C ASP A 40 20.31 8.41 7.69
N SER A 41 19.84 9.32 8.55
CA SER A 41 18.61 9.15 9.33
C SER A 41 17.37 9.15 8.41
N LEU A 42 17.30 10.07 7.45
CA LEU A 42 16.25 10.08 6.44
C LEU A 42 16.28 8.78 5.61
N GLY A 43 17.44 8.38 5.13
CA GLY A 43 17.61 7.09 4.46
C GLY A 43 17.18 5.91 5.33
N ALA A 44 17.55 5.92 6.61
CA ALA A 44 17.19 4.88 7.55
C ALA A 44 15.66 4.78 7.73
N VAL A 45 14.97 5.90 7.95
CA VAL A 45 13.51 5.89 8.15
C VAL A 45 12.75 5.51 6.88
N LEU A 46 13.33 5.71 5.70
CA LEU A 46 12.79 5.31 4.41
C LEU A 46 13.17 3.88 3.97
N GLY A 47 13.71 3.07 4.88
CA GLY A 47 13.99 1.66 4.60
C GLY A 47 15.34 1.37 3.95
N ALA A 48 16.29 2.31 3.97
CA ALA A 48 17.66 2.05 3.57
C ALA A 48 18.32 1.02 4.50
N ARG A 49 19.37 0.35 4.00
CA ARG A 49 20.15 -0.61 4.80
C ARG A 49 20.93 0.14 5.87
N THR A 50 20.73 -0.23 7.12
CA THR A 50 21.42 0.38 8.25
C THR A 50 22.46 -0.56 8.84
N SER A 51 23.61 -0.02 9.30
CA SER A 51 24.59 -0.75 10.10
C SER A 51 24.36 -0.51 11.60
N ARG A 52 24.95 -1.38 12.45
CA ARG A 52 24.93 -1.20 13.91
C ARG A 52 25.64 0.09 14.34
N GLU A 53 26.60 0.55 13.54
CA GLU A 53 27.40 1.75 13.77
C GLU A 53 26.56 3.04 13.73
N LEU A 54 25.37 2.95 13.16
CA LEU A 54 24.43 4.07 13.16
C LEU A 54 23.86 4.36 14.56
N VAL A 55 23.81 3.36 15.45
CA VAL A 55 23.37 3.56 16.85
C VAL A 55 24.49 4.21 17.65
N ARG A 56 24.15 5.24 18.43
CA ARG A 56 25.08 5.98 19.28
C ARG A 56 25.82 5.04 20.24
N THR A 57 27.12 5.20 20.34
CA THR A 57 27.96 4.42 21.24
C THR A 57 27.46 4.54 22.69
N GLY A 58 27.16 3.40 23.31
CA GLY A 58 26.63 3.32 24.68
C GLY A 58 25.10 3.36 24.78
N ALA A 59 24.39 3.53 23.66
CA ALA A 59 22.93 3.40 23.62
C ALA A 59 22.52 1.97 23.24
N GLU A 60 21.43 1.48 23.83
CA GLU A 60 20.85 0.17 23.50
C GLU A 60 20.13 0.19 22.13
N TYR A 61 19.63 1.35 21.74
CA TYR A 61 18.93 1.54 20.47
C TYR A 61 18.97 3.00 20.02
N GLY A 62 18.78 3.19 18.72
CA GLY A 62 18.47 4.49 18.10
C GLY A 62 17.07 4.48 17.50
N VAL A 63 16.45 5.66 17.42
CA VAL A 63 15.13 5.85 16.83
C VAL A 63 15.19 6.98 15.81
N VAL A 64 14.59 6.74 14.65
CA VAL A 64 14.28 7.80 13.68
C VAL A 64 12.79 7.76 13.40
N SER A 65 12.16 8.92 13.45
CA SER A 65 10.75 9.09 13.06
C SER A 65 10.64 10.26 12.09
N ALA A 66 9.82 10.10 11.06
CA ALA A 66 9.54 11.15 10.09
C ALA A 66 8.04 11.24 9.85
N VAL A 67 7.57 12.47 9.60
CA VAL A 67 6.16 12.76 9.32
C VAL A 67 6.07 13.35 7.93
N PHE A 68 5.18 12.80 7.11
CA PHE A 68 4.93 13.22 5.75
C PHE A 68 3.45 13.55 5.55
N GLU A 69 3.17 14.64 4.87
CA GLU A 69 1.85 15.01 4.37
C GLU A 69 1.81 14.79 2.86
N THR A 70 1.08 13.81 2.36
CA THR A 70 0.97 13.52 0.92
C THR A 70 -0.11 12.47 0.63
N ASP A 71 -0.78 12.60 -0.51
CA ASP A 71 -1.72 11.61 -1.06
C ASP A 71 -1.04 10.54 -1.94
N ALA A 72 0.26 10.72 -2.25
CA ALA A 72 0.98 9.85 -3.20
C ALA A 72 1.09 8.39 -2.74
N ALA A 73 0.89 8.11 -1.46
CA ALA A 73 0.99 6.78 -0.88
C ALA A 73 -0.36 6.03 -0.74
N ALA A 74 -1.49 6.61 -1.12
CA ALA A 74 -2.82 6.02 -0.93
C ALA A 74 -2.89 4.57 -1.47
N LYS A 75 -2.39 4.34 -2.69
CA LYS A 75 -2.35 3.02 -3.29
C LYS A 75 -1.48 2.03 -2.51
N TRP A 76 -0.37 2.48 -1.92
CA TRP A 76 0.49 1.63 -1.10
C TRP A 76 -0.24 1.17 0.18
N PHE A 77 -1.06 2.04 0.78
CA PHE A 77 -1.89 1.69 1.94
C PHE A 77 -2.92 0.63 1.56
N GLU A 78 -3.63 0.81 0.45
CA GLU A 78 -4.61 -0.17 -0.07
C GLU A 78 -3.94 -1.52 -0.37
N ASP A 79 -2.79 -1.53 -1.07
CA ASP A 79 -2.06 -2.75 -1.45
C ASP A 79 -1.50 -3.53 -0.23
N ASN A 80 -1.41 -2.89 0.94
CA ASN A 80 -0.92 -3.50 2.20
C ASN A 80 -2.03 -3.66 3.26
N ASP A 81 -3.30 -3.50 2.91
CA ASP A 81 -4.46 -3.61 3.81
C ASP A 81 -4.40 -2.62 5.00
N PHE A 82 -3.91 -1.42 4.78
CA PHE A 82 -3.92 -0.32 5.76
C PHE A 82 -4.90 0.77 5.34
N GLU A 83 -5.50 1.44 6.31
CA GLU A 83 -6.32 2.62 6.05
C GLU A 83 -5.42 3.78 5.58
N PRO A 84 -5.77 4.48 4.48
CA PRO A 84 -5.05 5.67 4.04
C PRO A 84 -5.13 6.78 5.09
N GLU A 85 -3.99 7.44 5.37
CA GLU A 85 -3.92 8.58 6.28
C GLU A 85 -3.27 9.77 5.56
N ASP A 86 -3.78 10.98 5.79
CA ASP A 86 -3.25 12.22 5.20
C ASP A 86 -1.86 12.56 5.78
N GLU A 87 -1.62 12.16 7.03
CA GLU A 87 -0.37 12.35 7.74
C GLU A 87 0.30 10.99 7.99
N ILE A 88 1.38 10.73 7.26
CA ILE A 88 2.09 9.46 7.30
C ILE A 88 3.23 9.52 8.31
N ILE A 89 3.06 8.87 9.45
CA ILE A 89 4.07 8.79 10.51
C ILE A 89 4.88 7.51 10.34
N ILE A 90 6.15 7.66 10.00
CA ILE A 90 7.09 6.54 9.90
C ILE A 90 8.01 6.55 11.10
N ARG A 91 8.18 5.40 11.74
CA ARG A 91 9.11 5.22 12.87
C ARG A 91 9.94 3.98 12.68
N ARG A 92 11.27 4.13 12.76
CA ARG A 92 12.21 3.01 12.76
C ARG A 92 13.06 3.02 14.03
N LYS A 93 13.01 1.92 14.78
CA LYS A 93 13.87 1.65 15.91
C LYS A 93 14.94 0.64 15.50
N ILE A 94 16.20 1.00 15.68
CA ILE A 94 17.39 0.19 15.34
C ILE A 94 18.06 -0.17 16.65
N SER A 95 18.14 -1.45 16.97
CA SER A 95 18.81 -1.91 18.19
C SER A 95 20.29 -2.15 17.94
N ALA A 96 21.12 -2.01 18.98
CA ALA A 96 22.57 -2.26 18.93
C ALA A 96 22.92 -3.72 18.53
N ASP A 97 21.99 -4.67 18.71
CA ASP A 97 22.11 -6.07 18.26
C ASP A 97 21.78 -6.24 16.75
N GLY A 98 21.40 -5.15 16.06
CA GLY A 98 21.10 -5.15 14.63
C GLY A 98 19.64 -5.42 14.27
N LYS A 99 18.75 -5.64 15.25
CA LYS A 99 17.31 -5.79 14.98
C LYS A 99 16.69 -4.47 14.64
N ASN A 100 15.77 -4.52 13.67
CA ASN A 100 15.00 -3.36 13.24
C ASN A 100 13.50 -3.56 13.55
N ASN A 101 12.87 -2.53 14.11
CA ASN A 101 11.43 -2.47 14.28
C ASN A 101 10.91 -1.24 13.51
N CYS A 102 10.14 -1.50 12.46
CA CYS A 102 9.60 -0.46 11.59
C CYS A 102 8.09 -0.36 11.81
N ARG A 103 7.58 0.85 11.86
CA ARG A 103 6.14 1.13 11.96
C ARG A 103 5.75 2.26 11.01
N VAL A 104 4.57 2.14 10.42
CA VAL A 104 3.91 3.17 9.62
C VAL A 104 2.54 3.40 10.23
N CYS A 105 2.25 4.63 10.67
CA CYS A 105 1.00 5.01 11.35
C CYS A 105 0.62 4.03 12.49
N GLY A 106 1.64 3.62 13.28
CA GLY A 106 1.49 2.64 14.37
C GLY A 106 1.53 1.17 13.95
N ASN A 107 1.28 0.83 12.69
CA ASN A 107 1.26 -0.53 12.17
C ASN A 107 2.67 -1.08 11.94
N PRO A 108 2.97 -2.32 12.34
CA PRO A 108 4.26 -2.92 12.09
C PRO A 108 4.42 -3.26 10.60
N VAL A 109 5.58 -2.89 10.03
CA VAL A 109 5.90 -3.16 8.63
C VAL A 109 7.29 -3.78 8.48
N THR A 110 7.52 -4.49 7.39
CA THR A 110 8.84 -5.00 7.02
C THR A 110 9.71 -3.87 6.44
N VAL A 111 11.04 -4.06 6.47
CA VAL A 111 11.96 -3.10 5.83
C VAL A 111 11.72 -3.01 4.30
N SER A 112 11.22 -4.07 3.68
CA SER A 112 10.88 -4.08 2.25
C SER A 112 9.67 -3.19 1.96
N GLN A 113 8.59 -3.33 2.73
CA GLN A 113 7.40 -2.47 2.64
C GLN A 113 7.76 -1.00 2.93
N LEU A 114 8.59 -0.78 3.96
CA LEU A 114 9.08 0.56 4.29
C LEU A 114 9.88 1.18 3.14
N ARG A 115 10.69 0.40 2.44
CA ARG A 115 11.46 0.87 1.28
C ARG A 115 10.56 1.22 0.10
N GLN A 116 9.51 0.43 -0.14
CA GLN A 116 8.53 0.73 -1.18
C GLN A 116 7.79 2.04 -0.87
N LEU A 117 7.32 2.21 0.36
CA LEU A 117 6.70 3.46 0.80
C LEU A 117 7.68 4.64 0.68
N GLY A 118 8.90 4.48 1.19
CA GLY A 118 9.92 5.53 1.17
C GLY A 118 10.25 6.04 -0.22
N SER A 119 10.23 5.17 -1.23
CA SER A 119 10.46 5.55 -2.63
C SER A 119 9.34 6.40 -3.25
N LEU A 120 8.17 6.46 -2.63
CA LEU A 120 7.06 7.32 -3.04
C LEU A 120 7.08 8.69 -2.35
N LEU A 121 7.73 8.79 -1.19
CA LEU A 121 7.67 9.96 -0.31
C LEU A 121 8.81 10.94 -0.51
N LEU A 122 10.04 10.43 -0.70
CA LEU A 122 11.23 11.26 -0.72
C LEU A 122 12.34 10.62 -1.57
N ASP A 123 13.07 11.46 -2.31
CA ASP A 123 14.22 11.05 -3.11
C ASP A 123 15.51 11.71 -2.58
N ILE A 124 16.52 10.88 -2.28
CA ILE A 124 17.82 11.34 -1.75
C ILE A 124 18.87 11.24 -2.87
N HIS A 125 19.56 12.35 -3.13
CA HIS A 125 20.61 12.46 -4.13
C HIS A 125 21.96 12.75 -3.45
N GLY A 126 22.83 11.73 -3.38
CA GLY A 126 24.14 11.76 -2.74
C GLY A 126 24.95 10.53 -3.05
N GLN A 127 26.05 10.29 -2.29
CA GLN A 127 27.02 9.22 -2.56
C GLN A 127 26.45 7.79 -2.60
N ASN A 128 25.30 7.53 -1.97
CA ASN A 128 24.75 6.18 -1.81
C ASN A 128 23.28 6.02 -2.22
N ASP A 129 22.61 7.07 -2.67
CA ASP A 129 21.21 7.05 -3.02
C ASP A 129 20.96 7.88 -4.29
N GLY A 130 19.96 7.78 -4.98
CA GLY A 130 19.63 8.30 -6.33
C GLY A 130 19.03 7.19 -7.15
N ARG A 131 18.34 6.27 -6.44
CA ARG A 131 18.03 4.93 -6.95
C ARG A 131 17.04 4.93 -8.11
N GLN A 132 16.05 5.81 -8.13
CA GLN A 132 15.02 5.73 -9.17
C GLN A 132 15.53 6.08 -10.57
N LEU A 133 16.30 7.18 -10.70
CA LEU A 133 16.87 7.58 -11.99
C LEU A 133 18.09 6.72 -12.41
N MET A 134 18.68 5.98 -11.45
CA MET A 134 19.74 5.01 -11.75
C MET A 134 19.18 3.65 -12.15
N ASP A 135 17.92 3.38 -11.84
CA ASP A 135 17.22 2.17 -12.18
C ASP A 135 16.72 2.27 -13.63
N GLU A 136 17.33 1.48 -14.51
CA GLU A 136 17.01 1.48 -15.94
C GLU A 136 15.54 1.14 -16.21
N ASP A 137 14.90 0.35 -15.33
CA ASP A 137 13.49 -0.03 -15.47
C ASP A 137 12.54 1.17 -15.31
N SER A 138 12.99 2.23 -14.64
CA SER A 138 12.22 3.47 -14.45
C SER A 138 12.32 4.44 -15.63
N HIS A 139 13.37 4.33 -16.47
CA HIS A 139 13.66 5.31 -17.54
C HIS A 139 12.51 5.47 -18.53
N LEU A 140 11.83 4.37 -18.85
CA LEU A 140 10.67 4.37 -19.73
C LEU A 140 9.53 5.23 -19.17
N ALA A 141 9.23 5.08 -17.87
CA ALA A 141 8.17 5.83 -17.21
C ALA A 141 8.49 7.35 -17.16
N TYR A 142 9.75 7.70 -16.90
CA TYR A 142 10.19 9.10 -16.96
C TYR A 142 10.06 9.70 -18.35
N LEU A 143 10.44 8.96 -19.41
CA LEU A 143 10.29 9.42 -20.78
C LEU A 143 8.82 9.59 -21.16
N ASP A 144 7.96 8.62 -20.81
CA ASP A 144 6.53 8.66 -21.08
C ASP A 144 5.85 9.82 -20.34
N GLY A 145 6.23 10.08 -19.08
CA GLY A 145 5.77 11.24 -18.30
C GLY A 145 6.16 12.55 -18.95
N PHE A 146 7.44 12.72 -19.31
CA PHE A 146 7.94 13.93 -19.98
C PHE A 146 7.30 14.15 -21.35
N GLY A 147 7.15 13.07 -22.14
CA GLY A 147 6.58 13.10 -23.48
C GLY A 147 5.07 13.25 -23.53
N LYS A 148 4.40 13.13 -22.37
CA LYS A 148 2.93 13.09 -22.25
C LYS A 148 2.30 12.07 -23.22
N THR A 149 2.90 10.88 -23.30
CA THR A 149 2.51 9.80 -24.22
C THR A 149 1.32 8.99 -23.72
N SER A 150 0.60 9.45 -22.70
CA SER A 150 -0.49 8.72 -22.04
C SER A 150 -1.60 8.27 -22.99
N ASN A 151 -1.92 9.05 -24.02
CA ASN A 151 -2.96 8.69 -25.00
C ASN A 151 -2.52 7.51 -25.87
N GLU A 152 -1.30 7.55 -26.39
CA GLU A 152 -0.73 6.49 -27.25
C GLU A 152 -0.47 5.24 -26.42
N LEU A 153 -0.01 5.38 -25.18
CA LEU A 153 0.17 4.28 -24.24
C LEU A 153 -1.17 3.63 -23.88
N ALA A 154 -2.22 4.42 -23.63
CA ALA A 154 -3.56 3.90 -23.37
C ALA A 154 -4.11 3.13 -24.58
N ALA A 155 -3.95 3.67 -25.79
CA ALA A 155 -4.37 3.01 -27.03
C ALA A 155 -3.60 1.71 -27.31
N PHE A 156 -2.31 1.67 -26.96
CA PHE A 156 -1.52 0.44 -27.03
C PHE A 156 -1.95 -0.56 -25.93
N SER A 157 -2.16 -0.09 -24.70
CA SER A 157 -2.56 -0.94 -23.57
C SER A 157 -3.92 -1.63 -23.81
N GLU A 158 -4.85 -0.95 -24.46
CA GLU A 158 -6.13 -1.53 -24.88
C GLU A 158 -5.92 -2.65 -25.90
N ALA A 159 -5.15 -2.39 -26.98
CA ALA A 159 -4.82 -3.39 -27.99
C ALA A 159 -4.05 -4.58 -27.38
N TYR A 160 -3.13 -4.33 -26.46
CA TYR A 160 -2.39 -5.38 -25.76
C TYR A 160 -3.29 -6.23 -24.85
N ARG A 161 -4.30 -5.63 -24.22
CA ARG A 161 -5.29 -6.34 -23.42
C ARG A 161 -6.12 -7.28 -24.29
N GLU A 162 -6.58 -6.80 -25.45
CA GLU A 162 -7.31 -7.63 -26.43
C GLU A 162 -6.45 -8.80 -26.92
N TYR A 163 -5.18 -8.53 -27.29
CA TYR A 163 -4.23 -9.55 -27.69
C TYR A 163 -4.01 -10.59 -26.60
N THR A 164 -3.80 -10.14 -25.35
CA THR A 164 -3.54 -11.04 -24.22
C THR A 164 -4.77 -11.86 -23.85
N ALA A 165 -5.97 -11.28 -23.95
CA ALA A 165 -7.22 -11.99 -23.73
C ALA A 165 -7.41 -13.10 -24.79
N CYS A 166 -7.27 -12.76 -26.08
CA CYS A 166 -7.35 -13.73 -27.18
C CYS A 166 -6.30 -14.84 -27.05
N LYS A 167 -5.07 -14.48 -26.66
CA LYS A 167 -4.00 -15.45 -26.42
C LYS A 167 -4.34 -16.41 -25.28
N ARG A 168 -4.88 -15.91 -24.16
CA ARG A 168 -5.30 -16.77 -23.04
C ARG A 168 -6.41 -17.73 -23.42
N GLU A 169 -7.36 -17.29 -24.25
CA GLU A 169 -8.41 -18.17 -24.76
C GLU A 169 -7.82 -19.25 -25.68
N MET A 170 -6.89 -18.88 -26.56
CA MET A 170 -6.19 -19.84 -27.42
C MET A 170 -5.35 -20.82 -26.61
N ASP A 171 -4.60 -20.36 -25.60
CA ASP A 171 -3.77 -21.20 -24.74
C ASP A 171 -4.60 -22.23 -23.94
N LYS A 172 -5.83 -21.87 -23.53
CA LYS A 172 -6.78 -22.79 -22.88
C LYS A 172 -7.27 -23.89 -23.83
N LEU A 173 -7.42 -23.57 -25.11
CA LEU A 173 -7.88 -24.52 -26.13
C LEU A 173 -6.74 -25.36 -26.72
N SER A 174 -5.49 -24.91 -26.64
CA SER A 174 -4.30 -25.58 -27.14
C SER A 174 -3.64 -26.53 -26.11
N MET A 175 -4.35 -26.90 -25.05
CA MET A 175 -3.89 -27.88 -24.08
C MET A 175 -3.67 -29.24 -24.72
N ASP A 176 -2.70 -30.01 -24.18
CA ASP A 176 -2.49 -31.43 -24.56
C ASP A 176 -3.81 -32.21 -24.39
N GLU A 177 -4.11 -33.09 -25.36
CA GLU A 177 -5.39 -33.78 -25.46
C GLU A 177 -5.75 -34.52 -24.14
N ALA A 178 -4.73 -35.09 -23.47
CA ALA A 178 -4.90 -35.72 -22.15
C ALA A 178 -5.23 -34.73 -21.01
N GLU A 179 -4.71 -33.51 -21.08
CA GLU A 179 -4.98 -32.46 -20.11
C GLU A 179 -6.36 -31.83 -20.36
N LYS A 180 -6.71 -31.67 -21.63
CA LYS A 180 -8.03 -31.24 -22.11
C LYS A 180 -9.14 -32.17 -21.64
N GLU A 181 -8.95 -33.48 -21.79
CA GLU A 181 -9.91 -34.51 -21.35
C GLU A 181 -10.09 -34.47 -19.81
N ARG A 182 -8.99 -34.35 -19.06
CA ARG A 182 -9.06 -34.21 -17.59
C ARG A 182 -9.79 -32.93 -17.16
N LEU A 183 -9.54 -31.81 -17.86
CA LEU A 183 -10.23 -30.56 -17.56
C LEU A 183 -11.71 -30.67 -17.89
N ALA A 184 -12.05 -31.25 -19.07
CA ALA A 184 -13.43 -31.48 -19.48
C ALA A 184 -14.17 -32.34 -18.45
N ASP A 185 -13.55 -33.43 -17.97
CA ASP A 185 -14.13 -34.30 -16.94
C ASP A 185 -14.32 -33.56 -15.60
N SER A 186 -13.34 -32.75 -15.22
CA SER A 186 -13.44 -31.93 -14.02
C SER A 186 -14.59 -30.92 -14.11
N LEU A 187 -14.74 -30.27 -15.28
CA LEU A 187 -15.81 -29.31 -15.54
C LEU A 187 -17.18 -30.00 -15.56
N ARG A 188 -17.29 -31.16 -16.23
CA ARG A 188 -18.52 -31.99 -16.25
C ARG A 188 -18.95 -32.36 -14.83
N TYR A 189 -18.01 -32.85 -14.01
CA TYR A 189 -18.28 -33.16 -12.61
C TYR A 189 -18.77 -31.94 -11.81
N ARG A 190 -18.10 -30.79 -12.00
CA ARG A 190 -18.49 -29.54 -11.32
C ARG A 190 -19.88 -29.06 -11.72
N ILE A 191 -20.16 -29.11 -13.02
CA ILE A 191 -21.48 -28.76 -13.57
C ILE A 191 -22.54 -29.68 -12.99
N GLU A 192 -22.33 -31.00 -13.07
CA GLU A 192 -23.27 -32.00 -12.55
C GLU A 192 -23.52 -31.83 -11.04
N GLU A 193 -22.48 -31.58 -10.25
CA GLU A 193 -22.60 -31.36 -8.80
C GLU A 193 -23.41 -30.09 -8.49
N LEU A 194 -23.14 -28.97 -9.18
CA LEU A 194 -23.85 -27.72 -8.94
C LEU A 194 -25.29 -27.73 -9.52
N GLU A 195 -25.51 -28.40 -10.64
CA GLU A 195 -26.86 -28.60 -11.22
C GLU A 195 -27.72 -29.48 -10.30
N ASN A 196 -27.17 -30.61 -9.83
CA ASN A 196 -27.85 -31.48 -8.91
C ASN A 196 -28.15 -30.79 -7.57
N ALA A 197 -27.36 -29.80 -7.21
CA ALA A 197 -27.60 -29.00 -6.02
C ALA A 197 -28.81 -28.09 -6.13
N GLN A 198 -29.29 -27.74 -7.34
CA GLN A 198 -30.47 -26.90 -7.60
C GLN A 198 -30.47 -25.63 -6.73
N LEU A 199 -29.36 -24.90 -6.77
CA LEU A 199 -29.13 -23.72 -5.94
C LEU A 199 -30.14 -22.60 -6.21
N LYS A 200 -30.56 -21.94 -5.14
CA LYS A 200 -31.39 -20.73 -5.20
C LYS A 200 -30.72 -19.66 -4.35
N VAL A 201 -30.66 -18.45 -4.87
CA VAL A 201 -30.08 -17.31 -4.15
C VAL A 201 -30.89 -17.03 -2.89
N GLY A 202 -30.20 -16.96 -1.75
CA GLY A 202 -30.82 -16.72 -0.43
C GLY A 202 -31.48 -17.96 0.21
N GLU A 203 -31.33 -19.16 -0.39
CA GLU A 203 -31.92 -20.40 0.14
C GLU A 203 -31.36 -20.75 1.52
N GLU A 204 -30.07 -20.56 1.77
CA GLU A 204 -29.46 -20.85 3.07
C GLU A 204 -30.09 -20.00 4.17
N ASP A 205 -30.26 -18.71 3.95
CA ASP A 205 -30.87 -17.79 4.93
C ASP A 205 -32.33 -18.15 5.23
N GLU A 206 -33.11 -18.50 4.20
CA GLU A 206 -34.49 -18.96 4.36
C GLU A 206 -34.59 -20.27 5.16
N LEU A 207 -33.69 -21.22 4.85
CA LEU A 207 -33.64 -22.49 5.56
C LEU A 207 -33.21 -22.33 7.03
N ILE A 208 -32.22 -21.44 7.30
CA ILE A 208 -31.78 -21.15 8.67
C ILE A 208 -32.95 -20.53 9.46
N ALA A 209 -33.64 -19.55 8.91
CA ALA A 209 -34.79 -18.94 9.57
C ALA A 209 -35.88 -19.97 9.87
N ARG A 210 -36.20 -20.85 8.92
CA ARG A 210 -37.21 -21.92 9.07
C ARG A 210 -36.76 -22.96 10.08
N ARG A 211 -35.49 -23.39 10.06
CA ARG A 211 -34.90 -24.33 11.03
C ARG A 211 -35.01 -23.80 12.46
N ASP A 212 -34.68 -22.51 12.67
CA ASP A 212 -34.73 -21.91 13.99
C ASP A 212 -36.15 -21.83 14.55
N LEU A 213 -37.14 -21.63 13.69
CA LEU A 213 -38.57 -21.73 14.04
C LEU A 213 -38.93 -23.17 14.49
N LEU A 214 -38.58 -24.18 13.69
CA LEU A 214 -38.86 -25.59 13.99
C LEU A 214 -38.15 -26.05 15.26
N ARG A 215 -36.91 -25.68 15.48
CA ARG A 215 -36.14 -26.00 16.69
C ARG A 215 -36.78 -25.45 17.96
N ASN A 216 -37.38 -24.27 17.87
CA ASN A 216 -38.10 -23.70 19.00
C ASN A 216 -39.40 -24.49 19.27
N SER A 217 -40.10 -24.93 18.20
CA SER A 217 -41.28 -25.78 18.31
C SER A 217 -40.95 -27.16 18.88
N GLU A 218 -39.83 -27.77 18.49
CA GLU A 218 -39.34 -29.04 19.02
C GLU A 218 -39.13 -28.97 20.54
N LYS A 219 -38.36 -28.00 21.02
CA LYS A 219 -38.09 -27.80 22.45
C LYS A 219 -39.37 -27.59 23.26
N LEU A 220 -40.34 -26.89 22.64
CA LEU A 220 -41.61 -26.66 23.27
C LEU A 220 -42.42 -27.95 23.35
N THR A 221 -42.42 -28.77 22.28
CA THR A 221 -43.07 -30.08 22.24
C THR A 221 -42.45 -31.05 23.28
N GLU A 222 -41.12 -31.14 23.34
CA GLU A 222 -40.45 -31.99 24.37
C GLU A 222 -40.81 -31.56 25.79
N ALA A 223 -40.85 -30.25 26.07
CA ALA A 223 -41.22 -29.75 27.39
C ALA A 223 -42.69 -30.07 27.74
N LEU A 224 -43.59 -29.93 26.76
CA LEU A 224 -45.02 -30.25 26.93
C LEU A 224 -45.27 -31.75 27.06
N ASP A 225 -44.57 -32.59 26.29
CA ASP A 225 -44.62 -34.05 26.41
C ASP A 225 -44.14 -34.50 27.78
N GLY A 226 -43.03 -33.94 28.27
CA GLY A 226 -42.55 -34.21 29.62
C GLY A 226 -43.56 -33.83 30.70
N ALA A 227 -44.16 -32.63 30.58
CA ALA A 227 -45.16 -32.15 31.51
C ALA A 227 -46.45 -33.00 31.46
N TYR A 228 -46.94 -33.31 30.26
CA TYR A 228 -48.13 -34.15 30.07
C TYR A 228 -47.90 -35.57 30.60
N SER A 229 -46.73 -36.14 30.33
CA SER A 229 -46.34 -37.46 30.83
C SER A 229 -46.35 -37.51 32.37
N ALA A 230 -45.78 -36.50 33.01
CA ALA A 230 -45.74 -36.44 34.48
C ALA A 230 -47.12 -36.24 35.11
N LEU A 231 -48.02 -35.51 34.45
CA LEU A 231 -49.35 -35.23 34.97
C LEU A 231 -50.34 -36.37 34.70
N TYR A 232 -50.23 -37.04 33.52
CA TYR A 232 -51.30 -37.91 33.04
C TYR A 232 -50.82 -39.20 32.36
N ALA A 233 -49.83 -39.23 31.50
CA ALA A 233 -49.58 -40.31 30.56
C ALA A 233 -48.68 -41.46 31.12
N CYS A 234 -47.91 -41.23 32.16
CA CYS A 234 -47.09 -42.25 32.78
C CYS A 234 -47.95 -43.18 33.70
N ASP A 235 -47.48 -44.38 33.92
CA ASP A 235 -48.14 -45.35 34.83
C ASP A 235 -48.28 -44.83 36.28
N GLU A 236 -47.23 -44.18 36.77
CA GLU A 236 -47.22 -43.44 38.05
C GLU A 236 -47.22 -41.90 37.75
N ASN A 237 -48.35 -41.36 37.39
CA ASN A 237 -48.54 -39.95 37.11
C ASN A 237 -49.16 -39.18 38.29
N ALA A 238 -49.04 -37.85 38.28
CA ALA A 238 -49.57 -37.02 39.38
C ALA A 238 -51.08 -37.17 39.55
N GLY A 239 -51.83 -37.30 38.44
CA GLY A 239 -53.28 -37.56 38.48
C GLY A 239 -53.63 -38.86 39.21
N SER A 240 -53.02 -39.98 38.82
CA SER A 240 -53.27 -41.31 39.42
C SER A 240 -52.89 -41.35 40.90
N LEU A 241 -51.75 -40.71 41.28
CA LEU A 241 -51.30 -40.61 42.66
C LEU A 241 -52.26 -39.76 43.53
N VAL A 242 -52.79 -38.69 43.00
CA VAL A 242 -53.75 -37.83 43.71
C VAL A 242 -55.12 -38.49 43.77
N ASP A 243 -55.53 -39.23 42.73
CA ASP A 243 -56.78 -40.04 42.77
C ASP A 243 -56.72 -41.14 43.83
N GLU A 244 -55.57 -41.82 43.93
CA GLU A 244 -55.38 -42.83 44.98
C GLU A 244 -55.44 -42.16 46.36
N ALA A 245 -54.75 -41.02 46.54
CA ALA A 245 -54.81 -40.25 47.80
C ALA A 245 -56.24 -39.78 48.08
N SER A 246 -56.99 -39.32 47.07
CA SER A 246 -58.38 -38.88 47.17
C SER A 246 -59.31 -40.04 47.60
N ALA A 247 -59.11 -41.21 47.01
CA ALA A 247 -59.89 -42.40 47.39
C ALA A 247 -59.63 -42.84 48.85
N LEU A 248 -58.40 -42.76 49.32
CA LEU A 248 -58.01 -43.09 50.68
C LEU A 248 -58.55 -42.07 51.68
N ILE A 249 -58.42 -40.79 51.43
CA ILE A 249 -58.88 -39.71 52.32
C ILE A 249 -60.43 -39.68 52.38
N SER A 250 -61.10 -39.93 51.26
CA SER A 250 -62.55 -40.01 51.20
C SER A 250 -63.10 -41.12 52.08
N LYS A 251 -62.43 -42.29 52.11
CA LYS A 251 -62.78 -43.40 53.05
C LYS A 251 -62.57 -42.97 54.51
N ALA A 252 -61.53 -42.25 54.82
CA ALA A 252 -61.26 -41.77 56.15
C ALA A 252 -62.26 -40.66 56.58
N ALA A 253 -62.72 -39.83 55.65
CA ALA A 253 -63.72 -38.76 55.85
C ALA A 253 -65.12 -39.34 56.19
N LEU A 254 -65.42 -40.63 55.81
CA LEU A 254 -66.62 -41.35 56.26
C LEU A 254 -66.58 -41.67 57.74
N ILE A 255 -65.41 -41.69 58.37
CA ILE A 255 -65.21 -42.07 59.78
C ILE A 255 -65.02 -40.79 60.61
N SER A 256 -64.40 -39.75 60.11
CA SER A 256 -64.15 -38.50 60.83
C SER A 256 -64.54 -37.27 59.99
N ASP A 257 -65.53 -36.51 60.49
CA ASP A 257 -66.04 -35.31 59.79
C ASP A 257 -64.97 -34.23 59.66
N GLU A 258 -63.93 -34.22 60.51
CA GLU A 258 -62.81 -33.28 60.43
C GLU A 258 -61.98 -33.43 59.17
N LEU A 259 -62.07 -34.54 58.45
CA LEU A 259 -61.32 -34.85 57.24
C LEU A 259 -62.09 -34.52 55.96
N ARG A 260 -63.33 -34.02 56.00
CA ARG A 260 -64.12 -33.69 54.84
C ARG A 260 -63.54 -32.55 54.03
N GLU A 261 -63.10 -31.49 54.71
CA GLU A 261 -62.46 -30.31 54.03
C GLU A 261 -61.17 -30.79 53.34
N THR A 262 -60.37 -31.64 53.95
CA THR A 262 -59.15 -32.19 53.33
C THR A 262 -59.48 -33.05 52.10
N ALA A 263 -60.56 -33.86 52.16
CA ALA A 263 -61.01 -34.70 51.02
C ALA A 263 -61.45 -33.79 49.83
N ASP A 264 -62.17 -32.73 50.13
CA ASP A 264 -62.57 -31.76 49.10
C ASP A 264 -61.34 -31.01 48.45
N ILE A 265 -60.37 -30.69 49.26
CA ILE A 265 -59.11 -30.05 48.74
C ILE A 265 -58.40 -31.04 47.81
N ILE A 266 -58.24 -32.33 48.17
CA ILE A 266 -57.53 -33.29 47.31
C ILE A 266 -58.36 -33.60 46.06
N GLY A 267 -59.69 -33.66 46.15
CA GLY A 267 -60.56 -33.82 44.99
C GLY A 267 -60.50 -32.67 44.02
N ASN A 268 -60.43 -31.43 44.54
CA ASN A 268 -60.21 -30.26 43.73
C ASN A 268 -58.84 -30.29 43.07
N ALA A 269 -57.77 -30.70 43.77
CA ALA A 269 -56.46 -30.86 43.23
C ALA A 269 -56.40 -31.87 42.08
N SER A 270 -57.08 -33.01 42.20
CA SER A 270 -57.23 -33.98 41.10
C SER A 270 -57.84 -33.32 39.86
N SER A 271 -58.96 -32.60 40.00
CA SER A 271 -59.61 -31.93 38.89
C SER A 271 -58.68 -30.90 38.21
N LEU A 272 -57.93 -30.13 39.00
CA LEU A 272 -56.98 -29.14 38.48
C LEU A 272 -55.81 -29.78 37.71
N ILE A 273 -55.35 -30.96 38.13
CA ILE A 273 -54.31 -31.71 37.44
C ILE A 273 -54.80 -32.18 36.08
N TYR A 274 -56.02 -32.75 36.02
CA TYR A 274 -56.63 -33.18 34.77
C TYR A 274 -56.87 -32.02 33.82
N ASP A 275 -57.43 -30.90 34.32
CA ASP A 275 -57.63 -29.67 33.53
C ASP A 275 -56.28 -29.13 32.97
N ALA A 276 -55.22 -29.17 33.78
CA ALA A 276 -53.89 -28.74 33.33
C ALA A 276 -53.36 -29.70 32.25
N ALA A 277 -53.48 -30.99 32.45
CA ALA A 277 -53.05 -32.02 31.49
C ALA A 277 -53.80 -31.89 30.14
N GLU A 278 -55.10 -31.64 30.18
CA GLU A 278 -55.91 -31.44 28.98
C GLU A 278 -55.48 -30.17 28.20
N ARG A 279 -55.27 -29.06 28.90
CA ARG A 279 -54.76 -27.83 28.27
C ARG A 279 -53.38 -27.99 27.65
N ILE A 280 -52.47 -28.72 28.32
CA ILE A 280 -51.14 -29.03 27.81
C ILE A 280 -51.24 -29.88 26.54
N ARG A 281 -52.10 -30.94 26.57
CA ARG A 281 -52.33 -31.78 25.40
C ARG A 281 -52.85 -30.98 24.22
N ASP A 282 -53.92 -30.17 24.44
CA ASP A 282 -54.56 -29.41 23.38
C ASP A 282 -53.62 -28.38 22.78
N PHE A 283 -52.75 -27.73 23.60
CA PHE A 283 -51.70 -26.85 23.11
C PHE A 283 -50.63 -27.58 22.32
N ARG A 284 -50.17 -28.73 22.82
CA ARG A 284 -49.18 -29.58 22.14
C ARG A 284 -49.70 -30.07 20.79
N ASP A 285 -50.94 -30.56 20.73
CA ASP A 285 -51.55 -31.08 19.51
C ASP A 285 -51.79 -29.98 18.45
N GLY A 286 -51.76 -28.72 18.88
CA GLY A 286 -51.79 -27.54 18.00
C GLY A 286 -50.39 -27.07 17.51
N LEU A 287 -49.28 -27.64 18.01
CA LEU A 287 -47.96 -27.30 17.56
C LEU A 287 -47.61 -28.01 16.24
N GLU A 288 -47.35 -27.22 15.20
CA GLU A 288 -46.84 -27.75 13.93
C GLU A 288 -45.33 -28.00 14.02
N PHE A 289 -44.91 -29.12 14.63
CA PHE A 289 -43.55 -29.62 14.56
C PHE A 289 -43.51 -30.84 13.65
N SER A 290 -42.68 -30.79 12.63
CA SER A 290 -42.44 -31.91 11.73
C SER A 290 -40.96 -32.30 11.81
N PRO A 291 -40.63 -33.41 12.47
CA PRO A 291 -39.24 -33.92 12.50
C PRO A 291 -38.69 -34.15 11.10
N ASP A 292 -39.51 -34.68 10.20
CA ASP A 292 -39.12 -34.91 8.81
C ASP A 292 -38.78 -33.62 8.06
N GLU A 293 -39.49 -32.54 8.35
CA GLU A 293 -39.18 -31.22 7.76
C GLU A 293 -37.86 -30.66 8.32
N TYR A 294 -37.64 -30.78 9.63
CA TYR A 294 -36.42 -30.36 10.28
C TYR A 294 -35.18 -31.08 9.71
N ASP A 295 -35.25 -32.42 9.61
CA ASP A 295 -34.17 -33.22 9.05
C ASP A 295 -33.88 -32.90 7.58
N ARG A 296 -34.91 -32.60 6.79
CA ARG A 296 -34.76 -32.16 5.41
C ARG A 296 -34.06 -30.81 5.34
N ILE A 297 -34.47 -29.83 6.15
CA ILE A 297 -33.87 -28.52 6.22
C ILE A 297 -32.39 -28.61 6.65
N GLU A 298 -32.11 -29.40 7.71
CA GLU A 298 -30.73 -29.56 8.20
C GLU A 298 -29.84 -30.24 7.16
N THR A 299 -30.35 -31.29 6.51
CA THR A 299 -29.65 -31.97 5.43
C THR A 299 -29.35 -31.03 4.28
N ARG A 300 -30.33 -30.20 3.88
CA ARG A 300 -30.21 -29.24 2.80
C ARG A 300 -29.23 -28.09 3.15
N THR A 301 -29.34 -27.52 4.34
CA THR A 301 -28.44 -26.48 4.83
C THR A 301 -26.99 -26.99 4.89
N ASN A 302 -26.78 -28.22 5.39
CA ASN A 302 -25.45 -28.83 5.43
C ASN A 302 -24.89 -29.08 4.03
N GLN A 303 -25.75 -29.46 3.07
CA GLN A 303 -25.35 -29.57 1.66
C GLN A 303 -24.89 -28.25 1.09
N LEU A 304 -25.65 -27.16 1.27
CA LEU A 304 -25.31 -25.80 0.79
C LEU A 304 -24.00 -25.33 1.42
N ARG A 305 -23.83 -25.46 2.73
CA ARG A 305 -22.60 -25.11 3.44
C ARG A 305 -21.39 -25.90 2.97
N ARG A 306 -21.54 -27.19 2.72
CA ARG A 306 -20.47 -28.01 2.18
C ARG A 306 -20.04 -27.54 0.80
N LEU A 307 -21.00 -27.20 -0.06
CA LEU A 307 -20.74 -26.65 -1.39
C LEU A 307 -20.11 -25.26 -1.31
N GLY A 308 -20.65 -24.38 -0.47
CA GLY A 308 -20.10 -23.05 -0.23
C GLY A 308 -18.65 -23.08 0.23
N ARG A 309 -18.28 -23.98 1.15
CA ARG A 309 -16.88 -24.19 1.57
C ARG A 309 -16.02 -24.77 0.45
N LYS A 310 -16.55 -25.70 -0.33
CA LYS A 310 -15.81 -26.34 -1.42
C LYS A 310 -15.47 -25.33 -2.53
N TYR A 311 -16.41 -24.46 -2.87
CA TYR A 311 -16.27 -23.49 -3.93
C TYR A 311 -15.87 -22.09 -3.46
N ASN A 312 -15.80 -21.90 -2.13
CA ASN A 312 -15.51 -20.61 -1.48
C ASN A 312 -16.39 -19.48 -2.03
N ALA A 313 -17.70 -19.75 -2.12
CA ALA A 313 -18.68 -18.85 -2.72
C ALA A 313 -20.06 -19.07 -2.06
N ASP A 314 -20.88 -18.03 -2.05
CA ASP A 314 -22.32 -18.10 -1.74
C ASP A 314 -23.11 -18.69 -2.92
N GLU A 315 -24.43 -18.76 -2.83
CA GLU A 315 -25.28 -19.34 -3.87
C GLU A 315 -25.17 -18.58 -5.19
N GLU A 316 -25.09 -17.24 -5.15
CA GLU A 316 -24.93 -16.41 -6.34
C GLU A 316 -23.58 -16.66 -7.01
N GLY A 317 -22.51 -16.72 -6.20
CA GLY A 317 -21.17 -17.05 -6.65
C GLY A 317 -21.09 -18.48 -7.22
N MET A 318 -21.74 -19.46 -6.61
CA MET A 318 -21.78 -20.84 -7.10
C MET A 318 -22.55 -20.93 -8.45
N LEU A 319 -23.65 -20.20 -8.61
CA LEU A 319 -24.39 -20.10 -9.88
C LEU A 319 -23.53 -19.47 -10.98
N LYS A 320 -22.74 -18.45 -10.63
CA LYS A 320 -21.78 -17.86 -11.56
C LYS A 320 -20.67 -18.85 -11.95
N ILE A 321 -20.14 -19.61 -10.98
CA ILE A 321 -19.16 -20.69 -11.24
C ILE A 321 -19.76 -21.73 -12.17
N LEU A 322 -21.02 -22.10 -11.98
CA LEU A 322 -21.74 -23.02 -12.86
C LEU A 322 -21.81 -22.50 -14.30
N ASP A 323 -22.20 -21.24 -14.45
CA ASP A 323 -22.34 -20.61 -15.79
C ASP A 323 -20.97 -20.48 -16.47
N ASP A 324 -19.94 -20.05 -15.75
CA ASP A 324 -18.57 -19.98 -16.23
C ASP A 324 -18.03 -21.38 -16.60
N SER A 325 -18.32 -22.41 -15.77
CA SER A 325 -17.92 -23.80 -16.07
C SER A 325 -18.61 -24.37 -17.30
N ARG A 326 -19.89 -24.04 -17.52
CA ARG A 326 -20.62 -24.43 -18.75
C ARG A 326 -20.02 -23.76 -20.00
N ARG A 327 -19.68 -22.48 -19.89
CA ARG A 327 -19.02 -21.75 -20.99
C ARG A 327 -17.65 -22.34 -21.30
N GLU A 328 -16.89 -22.65 -20.25
CA GLU A 328 -15.56 -23.24 -20.41
C GLU A 328 -15.62 -24.63 -21.03
N LEU A 329 -16.58 -25.47 -20.60
CA LEU A 329 -16.79 -26.80 -21.20
C LEU A 329 -17.22 -26.70 -22.68
N ALA A 330 -18.14 -25.80 -23.00
CA ALA A 330 -18.57 -25.57 -24.37
C ALA A 330 -17.40 -25.10 -25.26
N MET A 331 -16.49 -24.27 -24.73
CA MET A 331 -15.28 -23.87 -25.45
C MET A 331 -14.33 -25.06 -25.73
N LEU A 332 -14.22 -25.99 -24.77
CA LEU A 332 -13.39 -27.19 -24.94
C LEU A 332 -13.95 -28.15 -25.99
N GLU A 333 -15.26 -28.28 -26.11
CA GLU A 333 -15.93 -29.21 -27.04
C GLU A 333 -15.94 -28.73 -28.48
N TYR A 334 -15.87 -27.40 -28.71
CA TYR A 334 -15.83 -26.79 -30.06
C TYR A 334 -14.42 -26.41 -30.53
N SER A 335 -13.42 -27.18 -30.14
CA SER A 335 -12.02 -26.73 -30.16
C SER A 335 -11.36 -26.44 -31.48
N ASP A 336 -11.58 -27.19 -32.55
CA ASP A 336 -10.74 -27.07 -33.79
C ASP A 336 -11.12 -25.89 -34.68
N ASP A 337 -12.38 -25.63 -34.87
CA ASP A 337 -12.83 -24.48 -35.69
C ASP A 337 -12.66 -23.16 -34.91
N MET A 338 -12.78 -23.23 -33.59
CA MET A 338 -12.52 -22.07 -32.71
C MET A 338 -11.01 -21.74 -32.64
N LEU A 339 -10.13 -22.74 -32.60
CA LEU A 339 -8.66 -22.51 -32.62
C LEU A 339 -8.24 -21.78 -33.90
N LYS A 340 -8.68 -22.20 -35.06
CA LYS A 340 -8.40 -21.49 -36.33
C LYS A 340 -8.93 -20.08 -36.37
N LYS A 341 -10.11 -19.87 -35.78
CA LYS A 341 -10.72 -18.55 -35.69
C LYS A 341 -9.96 -17.64 -34.71
N LEU A 342 -9.58 -18.20 -33.55
CA LEU A 342 -8.78 -17.49 -32.56
C LEU A 342 -7.36 -17.20 -33.06
N GLU A 343 -6.72 -18.10 -33.80
CA GLU A 343 -5.43 -17.86 -34.45
C GLU A 343 -5.48 -16.66 -35.41
N LYS A 344 -6.55 -16.59 -36.21
CA LYS A 344 -6.75 -15.44 -37.08
C LYS A 344 -6.96 -14.15 -36.30
N GLN A 345 -7.81 -14.16 -35.27
CA GLN A 345 -8.05 -13.01 -34.40
C GLN A 345 -6.76 -12.62 -33.67
N LEU A 346 -6.00 -13.57 -33.15
CA LEU A 346 -4.73 -13.32 -32.49
C LEU A 346 -3.73 -12.60 -33.40
N ASN A 347 -3.65 -13.01 -34.67
CA ASN A 347 -2.81 -12.35 -35.66
C ASN A 347 -3.30 -10.91 -35.96
N GLU A 348 -4.62 -10.69 -36.06
CA GLU A 348 -5.22 -9.36 -36.23
C GLU A 348 -4.93 -8.46 -35.03
N HIS A 349 -5.09 -8.97 -33.79
CA HIS A 349 -4.76 -8.23 -32.56
C HIS A 349 -3.25 -7.96 -32.45
N LYS A 350 -2.40 -8.92 -32.84
CA LYS A 350 -0.94 -8.74 -32.90
C LYS A 350 -0.53 -7.63 -33.87
N ASP A 351 -1.14 -7.59 -35.03
CA ASP A 351 -0.90 -6.54 -36.04
C ASP A 351 -1.36 -5.17 -35.50
N ASN A 352 -2.50 -5.12 -34.83
CA ASN A 352 -2.98 -3.90 -34.17
C ASN A 352 -2.02 -3.43 -33.07
N CYS A 353 -1.56 -4.33 -32.19
CA CYS A 353 -0.54 -4.02 -31.18
C CYS A 353 0.73 -3.46 -31.84
N THR A 354 1.21 -4.09 -32.90
CA THR A 354 2.43 -3.65 -33.62
C THR A 354 2.26 -2.24 -34.18
N LYS A 355 1.11 -1.92 -34.77
CA LYS A 355 0.80 -0.58 -35.29
C LYS A 355 0.74 0.45 -34.17
N LYS A 356 0.06 0.13 -33.05
CA LYS A 356 -0.04 1.04 -31.90
C LYS A 356 1.31 1.23 -31.20
N ALA A 357 2.10 0.15 -31.06
CA ALA A 357 3.46 0.22 -30.54
C ALA A 357 4.36 1.12 -31.41
N ALA A 358 4.29 0.98 -32.73
CA ALA A 358 5.06 1.84 -33.64
C ALA A 358 4.68 3.33 -33.51
N ALA A 359 3.40 3.65 -33.33
CA ALA A 359 2.96 5.02 -33.06
C ALA A 359 3.52 5.53 -31.74
N LEU A 360 3.49 4.72 -30.67
CA LEU A 360 4.06 5.03 -29.36
C LEU A 360 5.58 5.25 -29.47
N THR A 361 6.30 4.39 -30.19
CA THR A 361 7.75 4.54 -30.45
C THR A 361 8.09 5.88 -31.12
N VAL A 362 7.28 6.33 -32.10
CA VAL A 362 7.48 7.63 -32.74
C VAL A 362 7.32 8.77 -31.72
N CYS A 363 6.32 8.70 -30.86
CA CYS A 363 6.13 9.71 -29.79
C CYS A 363 7.28 9.69 -28.80
N ARG A 364 7.73 8.51 -28.36
CA ARG A 364 8.88 8.35 -27.46
C ARG A 364 10.18 8.90 -28.05
N LYS A 365 10.47 8.65 -29.32
CA LYS A 365 11.66 9.21 -29.99
C LYS A 365 11.62 10.72 -30.04
N LYS A 366 10.47 11.33 -30.35
CA LYS A 366 10.31 12.79 -30.29
C LYS A 366 10.45 13.35 -28.87
N ALA A 367 9.95 12.64 -27.88
CA ALA A 367 10.11 12.98 -26.49
C ALA A 367 11.58 12.88 -26.06
N ALA A 368 12.29 11.83 -26.49
CA ALA A 368 13.70 11.62 -26.24
C ALA A 368 14.56 12.80 -26.75
N GLU A 369 14.38 13.22 -27.99
CA GLU A 369 15.09 14.37 -28.57
C GLU A 369 14.86 15.67 -27.76
N LYS A 370 13.62 15.92 -27.33
CA LYS A 370 13.28 17.09 -26.52
C LYS A 370 13.89 16.99 -25.11
N LEU A 371 13.85 15.81 -24.51
CA LEU A 371 14.41 15.56 -23.18
C LEU A 371 15.94 15.71 -23.21
N GLU A 372 16.62 15.17 -24.21
CA GLU A 372 18.07 15.36 -24.41
C GLU A 372 18.43 16.85 -24.48
N ALA A 373 17.73 17.59 -25.33
CA ALA A 373 17.97 19.02 -25.49
C ALA A 373 17.75 19.78 -24.17
N ARG A 374 16.69 19.46 -23.44
CA ARG A 374 16.36 20.07 -22.14
C ARG A 374 17.43 19.76 -21.11
N ILE A 375 17.77 18.47 -20.89
CA ILE A 375 18.79 18.07 -19.90
C ILE A 375 20.15 18.64 -20.26
N CYS A 376 20.56 18.63 -21.53
CA CYS A 376 21.80 19.25 -21.95
C CYS A 376 21.82 20.78 -21.73
N SER A 377 20.69 21.47 -21.80
CA SER A 377 20.58 22.88 -21.43
C SER A 377 20.77 23.07 -19.92
N GLU A 378 20.08 22.26 -19.09
CA GLU A 378 20.21 22.34 -17.64
C GLU A 378 21.65 22.05 -17.18
N LEU A 379 22.32 21.05 -17.78
CA LEU A 379 23.71 20.74 -17.48
C LEU A 379 24.68 21.88 -17.84
N ARG A 380 24.45 22.58 -18.96
CA ARG A 380 25.25 23.80 -19.32
C ARG A 380 25.05 24.89 -18.29
N ASP A 381 23.82 25.12 -17.85
CA ASP A 381 23.52 26.12 -16.81
C ASP A 381 24.23 25.77 -15.48
N LEU A 382 24.36 24.48 -15.16
CA LEU A 382 25.11 23.98 -14.00
C LEU A 382 26.65 23.95 -14.21
N SER A 383 27.16 24.67 -15.23
CA SER A 383 28.58 24.71 -15.55
C SER A 383 29.21 23.35 -15.92
N MET A 384 28.43 22.49 -16.56
CA MET A 384 28.85 21.17 -17.04
C MET A 384 28.71 21.03 -18.56
N PRO A 385 29.32 21.91 -19.38
CA PRO A 385 29.11 21.97 -20.83
C PRO A 385 29.70 20.74 -21.58
N SER A 386 30.62 20.02 -20.96
CA SER A 386 31.27 18.83 -21.56
C SER A 386 30.43 17.56 -21.40
N VAL A 387 29.43 17.56 -20.52
CA VAL A 387 28.57 16.42 -20.29
C VAL A 387 27.64 16.23 -21.48
N ARG A 388 27.56 14.97 -21.95
CA ARG A 388 26.64 14.57 -23.01
C ARG A 388 25.61 13.64 -22.41
N PHE A 389 24.36 13.88 -22.71
CA PHE A 389 23.23 13.06 -22.33
C PHE A 389 22.50 12.55 -23.57
N ASN A 390 22.12 11.29 -23.58
CA ASN A 390 21.38 10.67 -24.68
C ASN A 390 20.31 9.74 -24.13
N VAL A 391 19.17 9.71 -24.78
CA VAL A 391 18.04 8.82 -24.49
C VAL A 391 17.96 7.75 -25.57
N SER A 392 18.56 6.59 -25.31
CA SER A 392 18.45 5.45 -26.22
C SER A 392 17.03 4.89 -26.19
N VAL A 393 16.39 4.83 -27.35
CA VAL A 393 15.08 4.20 -27.57
C VAL A 393 15.27 3.11 -28.60
N GLU A 394 15.50 1.89 -28.12
CA GLU A 394 15.78 0.72 -28.96
C GLU A 394 14.61 -0.27 -28.97
N PRO A 395 14.43 -1.02 -30.06
CA PRO A 395 13.43 -2.06 -30.10
C PRO A 395 13.68 -3.13 -29.03
N MET A 396 12.63 -3.55 -28.37
CA MET A 396 12.67 -4.63 -27.39
C MET A 396 13.13 -5.96 -28.01
N LYS A 397 14.09 -6.63 -27.38
CA LYS A 397 14.63 -7.93 -27.80
C LYS A 397 13.78 -9.08 -27.26
N SER A 398 12.47 -9.04 -27.48
CA SER A 398 11.56 -10.14 -27.13
C SER A 398 11.07 -10.87 -28.36
N VAL A 399 10.62 -12.12 -28.22
CA VAL A 399 10.06 -12.93 -29.34
C VAL A 399 8.84 -12.25 -29.97
N LEU A 400 8.07 -11.52 -29.16
CA LEU A 400 6.88 -10.78 -29.64
C LEU A 400 7.24 -9.38 -30.17
N GLY A 401 8.39 -8.84 -29.79
CA GLY A 401 8.79 -7.47 -30.11
C GLY A 401 8.08 -6.39 -29.29
N PHE A 402 7.23 -6.77 -28.35
CA PHE A 402 6.54 -5.86 -27.41
C PHE A 402 6.12 -6.59 -26.13
N ASP A 403 5.86 -5.82 -25.08
CA ASP A 403 5.24 -6.28 -23.83
C ASP A 403 4.11 -5.33 -23.40
N LYS A 404 3.69 -5.40 -22.12
CA LYS A 404 2.64 -4.51 -21.55
C LYS A 404 2.97 -3.02 -21.61
N THR A 405 4.23 -2.66 -21.77
CA THR A 405 4.74 -1.27 -21.78
C THR A 405 4.99 -0.72 -23.18
N GLY A 406 4.91 -1.53 -24.22
CA GLY A 406 5.18 -1.16 -25.61
C GLY A 406 6.24 -2.03 -26.27
N ALA A 407 6.91 -1.49 -27.29
CA ALA A 407 7.93 -2.19 -28.07
C ALA A 407 9.35 -1.63 -27.84
N ASP A 408 9.53 -0.74 -26.87
CA ASP A 408 10.77 0.00 -26.71
C ASP A 408 11.48 -0.32 -25.39
N GLU A 409 12.79 -0.54 -25.45
CA GLU A 409 13.69 -0.42 -24.30
C GLU A 409 14.25 0.99 -24.26
N VAL A 410 14.06 1.68 -23.14
CA VAL A 410 14.55 3.06 -22.96
C VAL A 410 15.67 3.07 -21.94
N ARG A 411 16.80 3.69 -22.30
CA ARG A 411 17.94 3.87 -21.40
C ARG A 411 18.48 5.29 -21.48
N PHE A 412 18.72 5.88 -20.33
CA PHE A 412 19.43 7.13 -20.21
C PHE A 412 20.93 6.87 -20.12
N LEU A 413 21.65 7.44 -21.08
CA LEU A 413 23.09 7.28 -21.22
C LEU A 413 23.75 8.65 -21.04
N ILE A 414 24.90 8.65 -20.37
CA ILE A 414 25.62 9.88 -20.08
C ILE A 414 27.12 9.71 -20.27
N SER A 415 27.79 10.79 -20.62
CA SER A 415 29.25 10.87 -20.62
C SER A 415 29.66 12.15 -19.88
N ALA A 416 30.35 12.01 -18.76
CA ALA A 416 30.78 13.15 -17.93
C ALA A 416 31.87 13.98 -18.59
N ASN A 417 32.71 13.41 -19.46
CA ASN A 417 33.86 14.07 -20.06
C ASN A 417 33.83 14.03 -21.59
N ALA A 418 34.35 15.09 -22.22
CA ALA A 418 34.49 15.13 -23.65
C ALA A 418 35.41 13.98 -24.16
N GLY A 419 34.94 13.25 -25.19
CA GLY A 419 35.70 12.14 -25.77
C GLY A 419 35.49 10.77 -25.14
N MET A 420 34.83 10.65 -24.01
CA MET A 420 34.40 9.37 -23.42
C MET A 420 33.15 8.84 -24.11
N GLU A 421 33.01 7.51 -24.17
CA GLU A 421 31.79 6.85 -24.65
C GLU A 421 30.63 7.10 -23.67
N LEU A 422 29.41 7.11 -24.23
CA LEU A 422 28.18 7.15 -23.44
C LEU A 422 28.05 5.86 -22.64
N GLY A 423 27.79 6.00 -21.37
CA GLY A 423 27.64 4.89 -20.43
C GLY A 423 26.42 5.05 -19.53
N ARG A 424 26.21 4.08 -18.67
CA ARG A 424 25.11 4.12 -17.68
C ARG A 424 25.38 5.21 -16.64
N ILE A 425 24.34 5.87 -16.18
CA ILE A 425 24.43 6.92 -15.12
C ILE A 425 25.10 6.34 -13.85
N SER A 426 24.82 5.10 -13.51
CA SER A 426 25.38 4.40 -12.35
C SER A 426 26.92 4.22 -12.39
N LYS A 427 27.57 4.50 -13.53
CA LYS A 427 29.04 4.41 -13.68
C LYS A 427 29.77 5.74 -13.47
N ILE A 428 29.06 6.81 -13.14
CA ILE A 428 29.66 8.11 -12.84
C ILE A 428 30.39 8.00 -11.49
N ALA A 429 31.67 8.33 -11.48
CA ALA A 429 32.54 8.08 -10.34
C ALA A 429 32.52 9.19 -9.26
N SER A 430 32.09 10.42 -9.62
CA SER A 430 32.12 11.58 -8.70
C SER A 430 30.74 11.85 -8.10
N GLY A 431 30.63 11.85 -6.78
CA GLY A 431 29.38 12.14 -6.05
C GLY A 431 28.81 13.50 -6.39
N GLY A 432 29.64 14.55 -6.38
CA GLY A 432 29.18 15.91 -6.70
C GLY A 432 28.76 16.11 -8.16
N GLU A 433 29.43 15.45 -9.13
CA GLU A 433 28.97 15.45 -10.52
C GLU A 433 27.64 14.75 -10.66
N LEU A 434 27.48 13.61 -10.02
CA LEU A 434 26.24 12.84 -10.01
C LEU A 434 25.09 13.65 -9.43
N SER A 435 25.28 14.30 -8.28
CA SER A 435 24.23 15.12 -7.64
C SER A 435 23.78 16.28 -8.55
N ARG A 436 24.70 16.93 -9.27
CA ARG A 436 24.37 17.98 -10.24
C ARG A 436 23.64 17.45 -11.48
N ILE A 437 24.05 16.28 -11.98
CA ILE A 437 23.34 15.61 -13.06
C ILE A 437 21.92 15.25 -12.63
N MET A 438 21.76 14.74 -11.41
CA MET A 438 20.44 14.46 -10.84
C MET A 438 19.61 15.74 -10.69
N LEU A 439 20.20 16.84 -10.25
CA LEU A 439 19.50 18.14 -10.21
C LEU A 439 19.03 18.57 -11.62
N ALA A 440 19.88 18.46 -12.64
CA ALA A 440 19.50 18.78 -14.02
C ALA A 440 18.34 17.91 -14.51
N MET A 441 18.40 16.61 -14.24
CA MET A 441 17.35 15.67 -14.62
C MET A 441 16.05 15.95 -13.85
N LYS A 442 16.11 16.12 -12.53
CA LYS A 442 14.93 16.43 -11.70
C LYS A 442 14.29 17.78 -12.08
N THR A 443 15.10 18.77 -12.44
CA THR A 443 14.59 20.04 -12.99
C THR A 443 13.86 19.82 -14.32
N ALA A 444 14.38 18.96 -15.19
CA ALA A 444 13.75 18.64 -16.47
C ALA A 444 12.44 17.85 -16.29
N PHE A 445 12.31 17.03 -15.24
CA PHE A 445 11.14 16.23 -14.93
C PHE A 445 10.17 16.89 -13.93
N SER A 446 10.47 18.06 -13.38
CA SER A 446 9.76 18.67 -12.23
C SER A 446 8.24 18.67 -12.36
N ASP A 447 7.72 18.90 -13.57
CA ASP A 447 6.27 18.98 -13.84
C ASP A 447 5.56 17.63 -13.75
N ASN A 448 6.30 16.52 -13.89
CA ASN A 448 5.72 15.16 -13.97
C ASN A 448 6.32 14.18 -12.93
N ASP A 449 7.22 14.65 -12.06
CA ASP A 449 7.78 13.83 -10.99
C ASP A 449 6.75 13.71 -9.85
N PRO A 450 6.30 12.49 -9.48
CA PRO A 450 5.33 12.32 -8.41
C PRO A 450 5.90 12.61 -7.01
N ILE A 451 7.24 12.60 -6.86
CA ILE A 451 7.88 12.80 -5.57
C ILE A 451 7.91 14.27 -5.21
N GLU A 452 7.39 14.62 -4.06
CA GLU A 452 7.27 16.00 -3.59
C GLU A 452 8.51 16.51 -2.86
N THR A 453 9.29 15.62 -2.24
CA THR A 453 10.44 16.00 -1.40
C THR A 453 11.74 15.43 -1.97
N MET A 454 12.72 16.29 -2.15
CA MET A 454 14.05 15.93 -2.68
C MET A 454 15.14 16.40 -1.72
N VAL A 455 16.13 15.55 -1.48
CA VAL A 455 17.30 15.86 -0.66
C VAL A 455 18.55 15.82 -1.53
N PHE A 456 19.34 16.88 -1.50
CA PHE A 456 20.62 16.98 -2.20
C PHE A 456 21.76 17.05 -1.19
N ASP A 457 22.60 16.03 -1.18
CA ASP A 457 23.87 16.01 -0.43
C ASP A 457 25.05 16.04 -1.40
N GLU A 458 26.16 16.62 -0.96
CA GLU A 458 27.43 16.74 -1.72
C GLU A 458 27.30 17.47 -3.08
N ILE A 459 26.20 18.17 -3.33
CA ILE A 459 25.96 18.86 -4.61
C ILE A 459 26.99 19.98 -4.89
N ASP A 460 27.59 20.50 -3.84
CA ASP A 460 28.61 21.54 -3.82
C ASP A 460 30.05 21.01 -3.97
N ASN A 461 30.25 19.69 -4.00
CA ASN A 461 31.58 19.10 -4.19
C ASN A 461 32.14 19.44 -5.59
N GLY A 462 33.32 20.07 -5.61
CA GLY A 462 34.04 20.43 -6.83
C GLY A 462 33.47 21.63 -7.58
N VAL A 463 32.60 22.44 -6.94
CA VAL A 463 32.13 23.73 -7.53
C VAL A 463 32.43 24.89 -6.61
N SER A 464 32.57 26.09 -7.23
CA SER A 464 32.80 27.35 -6.52
C SER A 464 32.32 28.53 -7.36
N GLY A 465 32.24 29.71 -6.74
CA GLY A 465 31.92 30.94 -7.41
C GLY A 465 30.62 30.91 -8.23
N VAL A 466 30.71 31.19 -9.53
CA VAL A 466 29.55 31.26 -10.43
C VAL A 466 28.84 29.92 -10.58
N ALA A 467 29.56 28.79 -10.56
CA ALA A 467 28.95 27.46 -10.66
C ALA A 467 28.08 27.14 -9.43
N ALA A 468 28.56 27.49 -8.24
CA ALA A 468 27.80 27.32 -6.99
C ALA A 468 26.54 28.20 -6.97
N GLN A 469 26.66 29.45 -7.50
CA GLN A 469 25.50 30.34 -7.63
C GLN A 469 24.43 29.71 -8.54
N ARG A 470 24.82 29.18 -9.71
CA ARG A 470 23.89 28.51 -10.64
C ARG A 470 23.22 27.26 -10.04
N VAL A 471 23.97 26.47 -9.27
CA VAL A 471 23.39 25.33 -8.55
C VAL A 471 22.31 25.80 -7.57
N GLY A 472 22.60 26.82 -6.76
CA GLY A 472 21.64 27.40 -5.83
C GLY A 472 20.39 27.96 -6.54
N GLU A 473 20.58 28.68 -7.64
CA GLU A 473 19.48 29.19 -8.45
C GLU A 473 18.57 28.07 -8.97
N LYS A 474 19.15 26.99 -9.50
CA LYS A 474 18.38 25.82 -9.98
C LYS A 474 17.62 25.11 -8.86
N MET A 475 18.22 24.97 -7.68
CA MET A 475 17.50 24.40 -6.52
C MET A 475 16.36 25.30 -6.06
N SER A 476 16.58 26.62 -6.04
CA SER A 476 15.53 27.58 -5.72
C SER A 476 14.40 27.57 -6.76
N ASP A 477 14.69 27.31 -8.05
CA ASP A 477 13.66 27.15 -9.07
C ASP A 477 12.87 25.86 -8.86
N LEU A 478 13.55 24.76 -8.62
CA LEU A 478 12.94 23.44 -8.35
C LEU A 478 12.04 23.50 -7.11
N SER A 479 12.45 24.26 -6.10
CA SER A 479 11.73 24.34 -4.82
C SER A 479 10.37 25.08 -4.89
N ARG A 480 10.01 25.69 -6.01
CA ARG A 480 8.67 26.28 -6.19
C ARG A 480 7.56 25.27 -6.25
N GLY A 481 7.83 24.13 -6.88
CA GLY A 481 6.86 23.05 -7.04
C GLY A 481 7.14 21.84 -6.16
N LYS A 482 8.30 21.81 -5.52
CA LYS A 482 8.81 20.70 -4.73
C LYS A 482 9.38 21.20 -3.40
N GLN A 483 9.42 20.34 -2.40
CA GLN A 483 10.23 20.60 -1.21
C GLN A 483 11.66 20.15 -1.48
N VAL A 484 12.63 21.04 -1.32
CA VAL A 484 14.04 20.73 -1.57
C VAL A 484 14.83 20.94 -0.27
N LEU A 485 15.52 19.89 0.16
CA LEU A 485 16.47 19.95 1.27
C LEU A 485 17.88 19.88 0.71
N CYS A 486 18.76 20.78 1.10
CA CYS A 486 20.14 20.83 0.61
C CYS A 486 21.12 20.91 1.77
N ILE A 487 22.12 20.03 1.76
CA ILE A 487 23.27 20.13 2.66
C ILE A 487 24.41 20.79 1.90
N THR A 488 24.92 21.90 2.42
CA THR A 488 25.99 22.64 1.76
C THR A 488 26.94 23.33 2.74
N HIS A 489 28.16 23.60 2.27
CA HIS A 489 29.12 24.45 2.92
C HIS A 489 29.36 25.74 2.12
N LEU A 490 28.66 25.93 0.98
CA LEU A 490 28.82 27.08 0.11
C LEU A 490 27.82 28.21 0.40
N PRO A 491 28.28 29.41 0.72
CA PRO A 491 27.43 30.55 1.02
C PRO A 491 26.53 30.96 -0.16
N GLN A 492 26.95 30.72 -1.41
CA GLN A 492 26.17 31.01 -2.61
C GLN A 492 24.87 30.21 -2.68
N ILE A 493 24.92 28.94 -2.24
CA ILE A 493 23.75 28.08 -2.20
C ILE A 493 22.89 28.45 -0.99
N ALA A 494 23.51 28.59 0.19
CA ALA A 494 22.83 28.90 1.44
C ALA A 494 22.08 30.25 1.41
N ALA A 495 22.58 31.23 0.64
CA ALA A 495 21.90 32.52 0.46
C ALA A 495 20.52 32.39 -0.20
N LEU A 496 20.32 31.38 -1.08
CA LEU A 496 19.08 31.16 -1.82
C LEU A 496 18.05 30.35 -1.03
N ALA A 497 18.34 29.92 0.21
CA ALA A 497 17.40 29.19 1.05
C ALA A 497 16.12 29.99 1.35
N ASP A 498 14.98 29.30 1.45
CA ASP A 498 13.74 29.82 2.04
C ASP A 498 13.80 29.66 3.56
N SER A 499 14.22 28.51 4.06
CA SER A 499 14.58 28.23 5.43
C SER A 499 16.04 27.81 5.54
N HIS A 500 16.76 28.30 6.55
CA HIS A 500 18.18 28.02 6.74
C HIS A 500 18.42 27.51 8.16
N ASP A 501 18.81 26.26 8.26
CA ASP A 501 19.09 25.60 9.52
C ASP A 501 20.59 25.42 9.72
N LYS A 502 21.05 25.76 10.90
CA LYS A 502 22.44 25.57 11.32
C LYS A 502 22.57 24.37 12.25
N ILE A 503 23.49 23.50 11.91
CA ILE A 503 23.83 22.32 12.71
C ILE A 503 25.10 22.63 13.50
N GLU A 504 24.99 22.65 14.81
CA GLU A 504 26.06 23.00 15.73
C GLU A 504 26.33 21.88 16.73
N LYS A 505 27.58 21.78 17.17
CA LYS A 505 27.95 20.97 18.33
C LYS A 505 27.79 21.80 19.59
N ALA A 506 27.02 21.32 20.54
CA ALA A 506 26.93 21.89 21.87
C ALA A 506 27.53 20.92 22.88
N GLU A 507 28.27 21.41 23.85
CA GLU A 507 28.79 20.62 24.95
C GLU A 507 27.92 20.87 26.21
N LYS A 508 27.44 19.80 26.81
CA LYS A 508 26.75 19.82 28.07
C LYS A 508 27.17 18.61 28.92
N ASP A 509 27.54 18.85 30.18
CA ASP A 509 27.96 17.79 31.12
C ASP A 509 29.09 16.87 30.59
N GLY A 510 30.05 17.45 29.83
CA GLY A 510 31.18 16.71 29.24
C GLY A 510 30.81 15.79 28.07
N LYS A 511 29.61 15.95 27.52
CA LYS A 511 29.15 15.23 26.32
C LYS A 511 28.83 16.22 25.21
N THR A 512 29.15 15.84 23.98
CA THR A 512 28.85 16.63 22.78
C THR A 512 27.49 16.23 22.21
N PHE A 513 26.66 17.22 21.93
CA PHE A 513 25.35 17.09 21.34
C PHE A 513 25.29 17.84 20.02
N THR A 514 24.50 17.35 19.10
CA THR A 514 24.16 18.08 17.88
C THR A 514 22.84 18.82 18.10
N VAL A 515 22.83 20.10 17.83
CA VAL A 515 21.65 20.98 17.87
C VAL A 515 21.40 21.52 16.50
N VAL A 516 20.16 21.49 16.05
CA VAL A 516 19.69 22.12 14.81
C VAL A 516 18.92 23.38 15.19
N LYS A 517 19.29 24.51 14.59
CA LYS A 517 18.70 25.81 14.88
C LYS A 517 18.33 26.51 13.58
N GLU A 518 17.07 26.83 13.43
CA GLU A 518 16.60 27.70 12.35
C GLU A 518 17.16 29.13 12.55
N LEU A 519 17.70 29.70 11.47
CA LEU A 519 18.33 31.00 11.46
C LEU A 519 17.38 32.08 10.94
N ASP A 520 17.19 33.12 11.74
CA ASP A 520 16.59 34.37 11.28
C ASP A 520 17.50 35.11 10.29
N ARG A 521 17.04 36.20 9.73
CA ARG A 521 17.82 37.00 8.76
C ARG A 521 19.20 37.38 9.28
N GLN A 522 19.34 37.75 10.54
CA GLN A 522 20.61 38.12 11.15
C GLN A 522 21.50 36.89 11.34
N GLY A 523 20.94 35.79 11.81
CA GLY A 523 21.64 34.51 11.93
C GLY A 523 22.15 34.00 10.57
N ARG A 524 21.34 34.09 9.51
CA ARG A 524 21.76 33.77 8.13
C ARG A 524 22.92 34.62 7.69
N ARG A 525 22.87 35.95 7.90
CA ARG A 525 23.97 36.85 7.58
C ARG A 525 25.27 36.46 8.30
N MET A 526 25.19 36.17 9.57
CA MET A 526 26.34 35.73 10.37
C MET A 526 26.91 34.38 9.88
N GLU A 527 26.05 33.42 9.59
CA GLU A 527 26.48 32.12 9.11
C GLU A 527 27.09 32.19 7.71
N LEU A 528 26.51 32.97 6.79
CA LEU A 528 27.10 33.19 5.50
C LEU A 528 28.48 33.87 5.62
N ALA A 529 28.63 34.88 6.50
CA ALA A 529 29.92 35.52 6.75
C ALA A 529 30.96 34.51 7.29
N ARG A 530 30.55 33.58 8.16
CA ARG A 530 31.40 32.49 8.64
C ARG A 530 31.81 31.53 7.50
N LEU A 531 30.87 31.20 6.62
CA LEU A 531 31.17 30.34 5.48
C LEU A 531 32.15 30.98 4.48
N TYR A 532 32.18 32.32 4.41
CA TYR A 532 33.15 33.07 3.59
C TYR A 532 34.54 33.19 4.22
N GLY A 533 34.56 33.58 5.48
CA GLY A 533 35.78 34.01 6.17
C GLY A 533 36.35 33.01 7.15
N GLY A 534 35.69 31.88 7.39
CA GLY A 534 36.01 30.97 8.48
C GLY A 534 35.53 31.51 9.85
N ASP A 535 36.17 31.10 10.94
CA ASP A 535 35.73 31.42 12.31
C ASP A 535 35.82 32.91 12.68
N VAL A 536 36.61 33.68 11.94
CA VAL A 536 36.77 35.14 12.16
C VAL A 536 35.83 35.91 11.26
N VAL A 537 34.71 36.33 11.79
CA VAL A 537 33.73 37.17 11.07
C VAL A 537 34.19 38.63 11.12
N THR A 538 34.42 39.21 9.94
CA THR A 538 34.83 40.61 9.76
C THR A 538 33.67 41.47 9.20
N GLU A 539 33.79 42.81 9.29
CA GLU A 539 32.82 43.70 8.65
C GLU A 539 32.69 43.48 7.15
N THR A 540 33.82 43.16 6.50
CA THR A 540 33.85 42.87 5.04
C THR A 540 33.08 41.59 4.73
N THR A 541 33.26 40.52 5.49
CA THR A 541 32.50 39.27 5.26
C THR A 541 31.03 39.44 5.56
N LEU A 542 30.66 40.25 6.55
CA LEU A 542 29.27 40.60 6.85
C LEU A 542 28.62 41.43 5.74
N ALA A 543 29.35 42.38 5.16
CA ALA A 543 28.86 43.15 4.03
C ALA A 543 28.65 42.27 2.78
N GLY A 544 29.60 41.40 2.48
CA GLY A 544 29.47 40.42 1.38
C GLY A 544 28.32 39.45 1.58
N ALA A 545 28.09 38.97 2.80
CA ALA A 545 26.97 38.13 3.15
C ALA A 545 25.60 38.82 2.94
N GLU A 546 25.51 40.11 3.32
CA GLU A 546 24.28 40.88 3.12
C GLU A 546 24.03 41.16 1.62
N GLU A 547 25.09 41.51 0.86
CA GLU A 547 24.97 41.68 -0.59
C GLU A 547 24.45 40.40 -1.28
N GLN A 548 24.93 39.25 -0.86
CA GLN A 548 24.51 37.98 -1.42
C GLN A 548 23.09 37.62 -1.04
N LEU A 549 22.66 37.86 0.19
CA LEU A 549 21.27 37.69 0.59
C LEU A 549 20.34 38.62 -0.19
N ALA A 550 20.73 39.87 -0.38
CA ALA A 550 19.97 40.84 -1.19
C ALA A 550 19.87 40.43 -2.67
N ALA A 551 20.97 39.90 -3.23
CA ALA A 551 20.97 39.37 -4.59
C ALA A 551 20.06 38.14 -4.73
N ALA A 552 20.04 37.23 -3.74
CA ALA A 552 19.17 36.08 -3.69
C ALA A 552 17.68 36.49 -3.59
N ASP A 553 17.34 37.45 -2.74
CA ASP A 553 15.99 37.99 -2.62
C ASP A 553 15.53 38.62 -3.96
N LYS A 554 16.38 39.39 -4.61
CA LYS A 554 16.10 39.96 -5.93
C LYS A 554 15.89 38.90 -6.99
N TYR A 555 16.70 37.82 -6.99
CA TYR A 555 16.55 36.70 -7.90
C TYR A 555 15.19 36.03 -7.75
N LYS A 556 14.77 35.78 -6.49
CA LYS A 556 13.47 35.19 -6.21
C LYS A 556 12.29 36.06 -6.64
N LEU A 557 12.40 37.40 -6.49
CA LEU A 557 11.37 38.35 -6.90
C LEU A 557 11.23 38.44 -8.43
N THR A 558 12.35 38.48 -9.18
CA THR A 558 12.33 38.62 -10.64
C THR A 558 11.77 37.44 -11.39
N ARG A 559 11.55 36.30 -10.72
CA ARG A 559 10.97 35.06 -11.29
C ARG A 559 9.55 34.77 -10.84
N ASN A 560 8.98 35.63 -9.99
CA ASN A 560 7.56 35.53 -9.62
C ASN A 560 6.62 36.25 -10.61
N ASP A 561 7.22 37.00 -11.55
CA ASP A 561 6.57 37.60 -12.72
C ASP A 561 6.80 36.73 -13.97
#